data_f51629fb320e79ec4c26315c8a6d9b63
#
_entry.id   f51629fb320e79ec4c26315c8a6d9b63
#
_cell.length_a   1.000
_cell.length_b   1.000
_cell.length_c   1.000
_cell.angle_alpha   90.00
_cell.angle_beta   90.00
_cell.angle_gamma   90.00
#
_symmetry.space_group_name_H-M   'P 1'
#
loop_
_entity.id
_entity.type
_entity.pdbx_description
1 polymer ?
#
loop_
_entity_poly.entity_id
_entity_poly.type
_entity_poly.pdbx_seq_one_letter_code
_entity_poly.pdbx_strand_id
1 'polypeptide(L)'
;MAKPDNSPAHHAINSLILALFIAAIPHFIYQPFWVGMMFVVMISWRLLHTYRGWPLPVVSRWLKVLHNGTAAIMILLIFSHFGISLGRDAGAALLTVMLAFKIVEIRSLRDYYLTCYLGFFLVITNFFFSQSMLMVVLMLLVVVLLASCLISVNSADSAQNFKQRVVLSGKMVLQAIPVMLFLFVLFPRVSGPFWSLPQDATSTTTTSMTEQITLGELPTAQSRGTSGISDNIQMGKISQLILSDEIAFRVKFENDAPPPASLLYWRGPVLWNTDGTVWSPLARSDTIRKEPEVNVQGKGFSYTMTMEPHNKKWLFALDFPTRQPQNIDTYLSTDGRLNSNKSVKQRSQYSLVSHPEYQFNPDSDPNLQAALQLPSGKHPRTLKLAEKWSSEVDTPQQYISRVLGHFNQEKFVYTLAPPILSGDTVDGFLFETRRGFCEHYAASFTILMRAAGIPARIVTGYQGGDINPVDQVLTVRQRDAHAWSEVWLHEQGWVRVDPTSAVSSERIERGISDLLPASRKSPGLIARSDVLVEAWQTMKNNWDALNTSWDIWIVGFGPELQVELLSKLGMTNPDWRKMAAV
;
A
#
# COMPACT_ATOMS: atom_id res chain seq x y z
N MET A 1 -10.91 17.68 -60.91
CA MET A 1 -11.38 16.81 -59.82
C MET A 1 -10.72 17.24 -58.52
N ALA A 2 -11.48 17.87 -57.62
CA ALA A 2 -10.96 18.22 -56.31
C ALA A 2 -10.62 16.91 -55.54
N LYS A 3 -9.42 16.81 -54.97
CA LYS A 3 -9.10 15.69 -54.09
C LYS A 3 -10.14 15.60 -52.98
N PRO A 4 -10.72 14.41 -52.70
CA PRO A 4 -11.65 14.28 -51.60
C PRO A 4 -11.01 14.81 -50.32
N ASP A 5 -11.76 15.63 -49.62
CA ASP A 5 -11.32 16.22 -48.34
C ASP A 5 -11.18 15.09 -47.32
N ASN A 6 -9.97 14.64 -47.08
CA ASN A 6 -9.62 13.54 -46.19
C ASN A 6 -9.50 14.01 -44.70
N SER A 7 -10.08 15.17 -44.37
CA SER A 7 -10.09 15.67 -43.01
C SER A 7 -11.23 15.05 -42.20
N PRO A 8 -10.96 14.64 -40.92
CA PRO A 8 -12.03 14.15 -40.05
C PRO A 8 -12.96 15.27 -39.67
N ALA A 9 -14.26 14.97 -39.61
CA ALA A 9 -15.28 15.95 -39.21
C ALA A 9 -15.05 16.50 -37.80
N HIS A 10 -15.38 17.76 -37.56
CA HIS A 10 -15.17 18.43 -36.25
C HIS A 10 -15.81 17.68 -35.08
N HIS A 11 -17.00 17.11 -35.26
CA HIS A 11 -17.66 16.31 -34.21
C HIS A 11 -16.91 15.04 -33.85
N ALA A 12 -16.23 14.39 -34.83
CA ALA A 12 -15.40 13.21 -34.57
C ALA A 12 -14.16 13.58 -33.73
N ILE A 13 -13.52 14.72 -34.05
CA ILE A 13 -12.37 15.23 -33.28
C ILE A 13 -12.78 15.56 -31.85
N ASN A 14 -13.92 16.23 -31.65
CA ASN A 14 -14.39 16.58 -30.30
C ASN A 14 -14.71 15.32 -29.47
N SER A 15 -15.32 14.31 -30.07
CA SER A 15 -15.56 13.01 -29.40
C SER A 15 -14.26 12.33 -28.98
N LEU A 16 -13.24 12.38 -29.85
CA LEU A 16 -11.93 11.83 -29.55
C LEU A 16 -11.24 12.59 -28.42
N ILE A 17 -11.26 13.92 -28.44
CA ILE A 17 -10.73 14.76 -27.36
C ILE A 17 -11.38 14.41 -26.02
N LEU A 18 -12.71 14.25 -25.99
CA LEU A 18 -13.43 13.85 -24.78
C LEU A 18 -12.95 12.48 -24.27
N ALA A 19 -12.86 11.49 -25.16
CA ALA A 19 -12.38 10.16 -24.77
C ALA A 19 -10.95 10.18 -24.22
N LEU A 20 -10.05 10.91 -24.88
CA LEU A 20 -8.65 11.04 -24.46
C LEU A 20 -8.49 11.84 -23.16
N PHE A 21 -9.31 12.86 -22.96
CA PHE A 21 -9.31 13.62 -21.71
C PHE A 21 -9.71 12.74 -20.53
N ILE A 22 -10.79 11.94 -20.68
CA ILE A 22 -11.21 11.00 -19.62
C ILE A 22 -10.14 9.94 -19.39
N ALA A 23 -9.49 9.43 -20.44
CA ALA A 23 -8.37 8.48 -20.32
C ALA A 23 -7.17 9.05 -19.58
N ALA A 24 -6.91 10.37 -19.70
CA ALA A 24 -5.77 11.04 -19.10
C ALA A 24 -6.01 11.46 -17.63
N ILE A 25 -7.27 11.52 -17.15
CA ILE A 25 -7.59 11.96 -15.79
C ILE A 25 -6.77 11.22 -14.72
N PRO A 26 -6.66 9.86 -14.73
CA PRO A 26 -5.87 9.18 -13.72
C PRO A 26 -4.38 9.53 -13.80
N HIS A 27 -3.84 9.77 -15.00
CA HIS A 27 -2.45 10.17 -15.17
C HIS A 27 -2.14 11.51 -14.49
N PHE A 28 -3.11 12.45 -14.41
CA PHE A 28 -2.91 13.73 -13.72
C PHE A 28 -2.72 13.57 -12.21
N ILE A 29 -3.19 12.45 -11.63
CA ILE A 29 -3.02 12.12 -10.21
C ILE A 29 -1.65 11.48 -9.94
N TYR A 30 -1.15 10.67 -10.89
CA TYR A 30 0.04 9.84 -10.70
C TYR A 30 1.32 10.40 -11.32
N GLN A 31 1.19 11.37 -12.23
CA GLN A 31 2.32 11.99 -12.91
C GLN A 31 2.60 13.41 -12.37
N PRO A 32 3.79 13.98 -12.64
CA PRO A 32 4.08 15.37 -12.29
C PRO A 32 3.04 16.32 -12.88
N PHE A 33 2.59 17.30 -12.10
CA PHE A 33 1.50 18.21 -12.46
C PHE A 33 1.71 18.91 -13.82
N TRP A 34 2.96 19.20 -14.20
CA TRP A 34 3.29 19.86 -15.45
C TRP A 34 2.96 19.03 -16.70
N VAL A 35 2.96 17.68 -16.58
CA VAL A 35 2.52 16.77 -17.67
C VAL A 35 1.02 16.94 -17.92
N GLY A 36 0.21 16.92 -16.84
CA GLY A 36 -1.23 17.15 -16.91
C GLY A 36 -1.57 18.55 -17.42
N MET A 37 -0.85 19.58 -16.94
CA MET A 37 -1.02 20.96 -17.39
C MET A 37 -0.76 21.09 -18.90
N MET A 38 0.33 20.49 -19.41
CA MET A 38 0.64 20.50 -20.85
C MET A 38 -0.47 19.81 -21.67
N PHE A 39 -1.00 18.68 -21.18
CA PHE A 39 -2.12 17.98 -21.83
C PHE A 39 -3.36 18.87 -21.95
N VAL A 40 -3.74 19.55 -20.86
CA VAL A 40 -4.87 20.50 -20.83
C VAL A 40 -4.64 21.68 -21.76
N VAL A 41 -3.43 22.26 -21.80
CA VAL A 41 -3.07 23.37 -22.70
C VAL A 41 -3.23 22.95 -24.16
N MET A 42 -2.75 21.78 -24.54
CA MET A 42 -2.82 21.29 -25.92
C MET A 42 -4.27 20.99 -26.34
N ILE A 43 -5.09 20.40 -25.47
CA ILE A 43 -6.52 20.22 -25.73
C ILE A 43 -7.20 21.57 -25.89
N SER A 44 -6.94 22.51 -24.99
CA SER A 44 -7.55 23.85 -25.04
C SER A 44 -7.19 24.57 -26.34
N TRP A 45 -5.92 24.46 -26.78
CA TRP A 45 -5.51 25.01 -28.06
C TRP A 45 -6.28 24.38 -29.24
N ARG A 46 -6.43 23.05 -29.24
CA ARG A 46 -7.19 22.36 -30.30
C ARG A 46 -8.66 22.79 -30.31
N LEU A 47 -9.30 22.93 -29.15
CA LEU A 47 -10.68 23.42 -29.04
C LEU A 47 -10.81 24.88 -29.49
N LEU A 48 -9.88 25.77 -29.13
CA LEU A 48 -9.84 27.16 -29.60
C LEU A 48 -9.72 27.24 -31.12
N HIS A 49 -8.92 26.35 -31.75
CA HIS A 49 -8.89 26.23 -33.20
C HIS A 49 -10.27 25.86 -33.75
N THR A 50 -10.91 24.84 -33.19
CA THR A 50 -12.19 24.33 -33.68
C THR A 50 -13.32 25.37 -33.57
N TYR A 51 -13.37 26.13 -32.45
CA TYR A 51 -14.48 27.09 -32.19
C TYR A 51 -14.17 28.53 -32.55
N ARG A 52 -12.91 28.98 -32.54
CA ARG A 52 -12.50 30.37 -32.78
C ARG A 52 -11.55 30.54 -33.96
N GLY A 53 -11.23 29.50 -34.68
CA GLY A 53 -10.32 29.54 -35.85
C GLY A 53 -8.87 29.86 -35.51
N TRP A 54 -8.43 29.67 -34.28
CA TRP A 54 -7.03 29.93 -33.91
C TRP A 54 -6.07 29.09 -34.79
N PRO A 55 -4.90 29.67 -35.20
CA PRO A 55 -3.98 28.96 -36.07
C PRO A 55 -3.39 27.70 -35.39
N LEU A 56 -3.38 26.58 -36.12
CA LEU A 56 -2.68 25.38 -35.67
C LEU A 56 -1.16 25.53 -35.84
N PRO A 57 -0.36 24.91 -34.94
CA PRO A 57 1.09 25.03 -34.98
C PRO A 57 1.72 24.66 -36.33
N VAL A 58 1.06 23.75 -37.06
CA VAL A 58 1.56 23.20 -38.33
C VAL A 58 1.34 24.15 -39.52
N VAL A 59 0.57 25.22 -39.37
CA VAL A 59 0.26 26.18 -40.46
C VAL A 59 1.36 27.22 -40.63
N SER A 60 1.93 27.71 -39.53
CA SER A 60 2.99 28.73 -39.51
C SER A 60 4.34 28.09 -39.17
N ARG A 61 5.40 28.49 -39.89
CA ARG A 61 6.78 28.01 -39.60
C ARG A 61 7.19 28.29 -38.16
N TRP A 62 6.87 29.48 -37.65
CA TRP A 62 7.20 29.88 -36.28
C TRP A 62 6.42 29.06 -35.23
N LEU A 63 5.14 28.85 -35.46
CA LEU A 63 4.31 28.02 -34.56
C LEU A 63 4.77 26.56 -34.56
N LYS A 64 5.25 26.04 -35.71
CA LYS A 64 5.83 24.70 -35.82
C LYS A 64 7.14 24.58 -35.03
N VAL A 65 8.01 25.61 -35.14
CA VAL A 65 9.25 25.63 -34.35
C VAL A 65 8.93 25.71 -32.85
N LEU A 66 8.01 26.54 -32.44
CA LEU A 66 7.55 26.64 -31.04
C LEU A 66 6.98 25.30 -30.53
N HIS A 67 6.11 24.66 -31.31
CA HIS A 67 5.50 23.37 -30.97
C HIS A 67 6.56 22.26 -30.83
N ASN A 68 7.46 22.14 -31.78
CA ASN A 68 8.52 21.14 -31.71
C ASN A 68 9.55 21.45 -30.61
N GLY A 69 9.84 22.73 -30.37
CA GLY A 69 10.70 23.19 -29.28
C GLY A 69 10.11 22.87 -27.91
N THR A 70 8.82 23.13 -27.72
CA THR A 70 8.13 22.76 -26.46
C THR A 70 8.07 21.24 -26.28
N ALA A 71 7.84 20.45 -27.34
CA ALA A 71 7.90 19.00 -27.26
C ALA A 71 9.29 18.50 -26.83
N ALA A 72 10.36 19.06 -27.41
CA ALA A 72 11.74 18.72 -27.05
C ALA A 72 12.04 19.08 -25.59
N ILE A 73 11.62 20.25 -25.13
CA ILE A 73 11.76 20.68 -23.74
C ILE A 73 11.02 19.72 -22.79
N MET A 74 9.79 19.30 -23.11
CA MET A 74 9.03 18.37 -22.30
C MET A 74 9.72 16.99 -22.21
N ILE A 75 10.29 16.51 -23.31
CA ILE A 75 11.08 15.27 -23.32
C ILE A 75 12.31 15.41 -22.41
N LEU A 76 13.04 16.52 -22.49
CA LEU A 76 14.18 16.79 -21.62
C LEU A 76 13.77 16.87 -20.14
N LEU A 77 12.63 17.49 -19.83
CA LEU A 77 12.10 17.55 -18.48
C LEU A 77 11.73 16.15 -17.95
N ILE A 78 11.18 15.27 -18.80
CA ILE A 78 10.90 13.87 -18.42
C ILE A 78 12.22 13.17 -18.04
N PHE A 79 13.25 13.26 -18.88
CA PHE A 79 14.54 12.64 -18.60
C PHE A 79 15.25 13.26 -17.39
N SER A 80 15.12 14.57 -17.15
CA SER A 80 15.69 15.21 -15.97
C SER A 80 14.98 14.80 -14.68
N HIS A 81 13.66 14.55 -14.74
CA HIS A 81 12.86 14.19 -13.56
C HIS A 81 12.95 12.70 -13.21
N PHE A 82 12.90 11.81 -14.22
CA PHE A 82 12.89 10.36 -14.01
C PHE A 82 14.25 9.68 -14.22
N GLY A 83 15.27 10.43 -14.65
CA GLY A 83 16.57 9.88 -15.04
C GLY A 83 16.55 9.27 -16.44
N ILE A 84 17.70 8.70 -16.85
CA ILE A 84 17.86 8.08 -18.19
C ILE A 84 17.21 6.69 -18.27
N SER A 85 16.84 6.10 -17.15
CA SER A 85 16.11 4.82 -17.13
C SER A 85 14.67 5.04 -17.59
N LEU A 86 14.31 4.48 -18.75
CA LEU A 86 12.95 4.46 -19.27
C LEU A 86 12.11 3.44 -18.48
N GLY A 87 11.84 3.76 -17.20
CA GLY A 87 10.90 2.99 -16.38
C GLY A 87 9.44 3.23 -16.78
N ARG A 88 8.52 2.53 -16.13
CA ARG A 88 7.07 2.61 -16.40
C ARG A 88 6.54 4.05 -16.29
N ASP A 89 7.01 4.83 -15.30
CA ASP A 89 6.51 6.18 -15.02
C ASP A 89 7.00 7.16 -16.09
N ALA A 90 8.28 7.07 -16.49
CA ALA A 90 8.84 7.86 -17.60
C ALA A 90 8.17 7.51 -18.93
N GLY A 91 7.93 6.22 -19.21
CA GLY A 91 7.24 5.75 -20.42
C GLY A 91 5.81 6.24 -20.50
N ALA A 92 5.05 6.18 -19.41
CA ALA A 92 3.69 6.67 -19.34
C ALA A 92 3.61 8.20 -19.49
N ALA A 93 4.53 8.94 -18.86
CA ALA A 93 4.63 10.40 -19.01
C ALA A 93 4.97 10.80 -20.46
N LEU A 94 5.92 10.10 -21.09
CA LEU A 94 6.27 10.31 -22.49
C LEU A 94 5.07 10.07 -23.42
N LEU A 95 4.32 8.97 -23.22
CA LEU A 95 3.12 8.66 -23.99
C LEU A 95 2.06 9.76 -23.81
N THR A 96 1.81 10.22 -22.58
CA THR A 96 0.84 11.28 -22.28
C THR A 96 1.22 12.58 -22.99
N VAL A 97 2.49 12.99 -22.92
CA VAL A 97 3.00 14.17 -23.62
C VAL A 97 2.90 14.01 -25.14
N MET A 98 3.38 12.90 -25.70
CA MET A 98 3.26 12.63 -27.13
C MET A 98 1.82 12.71 -27.62
N LEU A 99 0.88 12.15 -26.87
CA LEU A 99 -0.54 12.19 -27.19
C LEU A 99 -1.08 13.63 -27.15
N ALA A 100 -0.69 14.44 -26.15
CA ALA A 100 -1.07 15.85 -26.07
C ALA A 100 -0.65 16.63 -27.32
N PHE A 101 0.58 16.47 -27.76
CA PHE A 101 1.08 17.12 -28.98
C PHE A 101 0.39 16.58 -30.23
N LYS A 102 0.12 15.26 -30.28
CA LYS A 102 -0.53 14.63 -31.44
C LYS A 102 -1.97 15.08 -31.65
N ILE A 103 -2.72 15.40 -30.60
CA ILE A 103 -4.08 15.94 -30.67
C ILE A 103 -4.13 17.22 -31.50
N VAL A 104 -3.13 18.11 -31.35
CA VAL A 104 -3.06 19.38 -32.08
C VAL A 104 -2.67 19.18 -33.55
N GLU A 105 -1.95 18.08 -33.86
CA GLU A 105 -1.48 17.77 -35.22
C GLU A 105 -2.52 17.09 -36.11
N ILE A 106 -3.67 16.64 -35.60
CA ILE A 106 -4.70 15.90 -36.35
C ILE A 106 -5.19 16.73 -37.53
N ARG A 107 -4.91 16.27 -38.76
CA ARG A 107 -5.37 16.85 -40.02
C ARG A 107 -5.95 15.85 -41.00
N SER A 108 -5.43 14.64 -40.96
CA SER A 108 -5.84 13.56 -41.86
C SER A 108 -6.49 12.42 -41.09
N LEU A 109 -7.21 11.55 -41.79
CA LEU A 109 -7.77 10.32 -41.23
C LEU A 109 -6.68 9.45 -40.63
N ARG A 110 -5.48 9.42 -41.23
CA ARG A 110 -4.33 8.69 -40.69
C ARG A 110 -3.92 9.21 -39.32
N ASP A 111 -3.85 10.54 -39.14
CA ASP A 111 -3.50 11.13 -37.85
C ASP A 111 -4.58 10.84 -36.79
N TYR A 112 -5.84 10.84 -37.21
CA TYR A 112 -6.96 10.50 -36.35
C TYR A 112 -6.87 9.05 -35.84
N TYR A 113 -6.64 8.07 -36.74
CA TYR A 113 -6.46 6.67 -36.37
C TYR A 113 -5.26 6.48 -35.43
N LEU A 114 -4.11 7.10 -35.75
CA LEU A 114 -2.94 7.02 -34.89
C LEU A 114 -3.23 7.56 -33.48
N THR A 115 -3.95 8.66 -33.38
CA THR A 115 -4.34 9.26 -32.10
C THR A 115 -5.32 8.36 -31.33
N CYS A 116 -6.27 7.72 -32.01
CA CYS A 116 -7.16 6.72 -31.41
C CYS A 116 -6.37 5.53 -30.84
N TYR A 117 -5.43 4.97 -31.61
CA TYR A 117 -4.61 3.83 -31.15
C TYR A 117 -3.70 4.23 -29.98
N LEU A 118 -3.09 5.41 -30.00
CA LEU A 118 -2.35 5.94 -28.85
C LEU A 118 -3.25 6.08 -27.61
N GLY A 119 -4.52 6.43 -27.81
CA GLY A 119 -5.53 6.44 -26.75
C GLY A 119 -5.74 5.06 -26.12
N PHE A 120 -5.80 3.98 -26.90
CA PHE A 120 -5.87 2.62 -26.36
C PHE A 120 -4.60 2.24 -25.59
N PHE A 121 -3.41 2.67 -26.05
CA PHE A 121 -2.18 2.49 -25.27
C PHE A 121 -2.24 3.27 -23.96
N LEU A 122 -2.79 4.48 -23.95
CA LEU A 122 -2.97 5.26 -22.73
C LEU A 122 -3.92 4.54 -21.74
N VAL A 123 -4.97 3.88 -22.22
CA VAL A 123 -5.86 3.03 -21.40
C VAL A 123 -5.06 1.93 -20.71
N ILE A 124 -4.19 1.23 -21.45
CA ILE A 124 -3.35 0.15 -20.88
C ILE A 124 -2.41 0.70 -19.82
N THR A 125 -1.77 1.85 -20.04
CA THR A 125 -0.81 2.43 -19.08
C THR A 125 -1.46 2.87 -17.77
N ASN A 126 -2.76 3.13 -17.73
CA ASN A 126 -3.47 3.41 -16.47
C ASN A 126 -3.41 2.23 -15.49
N PHE A 127 -3.40 0.99 -15.99
CA PHE A 127 -3.32 -0.21 -15.14
C PHE A 127 -1.94 -0.41 -14.50
N PHE A 128 -0.91 0.32 -14.93
CA PHE A 128 0.37 0.36 -14.23
C PHE A 128 0.30 1.11 -12.90
N PHE A 129 -0.66 2.02 -12.76
CA PHE A 129 -0.82 2.87 -11.57
C PHE A 129 -1.92 2.36 -10.63
N SER A 130 -3.02 1.83 -11.18
CA SER A 130 -4.13 1.33 -10.38
C SER A 130 -4.88 0.20 -11.10
N GLN A 131 -5.14 -0.88 -10.38
CA GLN A 131 -5.92 -2.03 -10.84
C GLN A 131 -7.26 -2.14 -10.11
N SER A 132 -7.73 -1.03 -9.51
CA SER A 132 -9.00 -1.00 -8.79
C SER A 132 -10.19 -1.23 -9.73
N MET A 133 -11.27 -1.79 -9.19
CA MET A 133 -12.50 -2.01 -9.95
C MET A 133 -13.02 -0.72 -10.61
N LEU A 134 -12.93 0.41 -9.91
CA LEU A 134 -13.35 1.71 -10.47
C LEU A 134 -12.51 2.10 -11.69
N MET A 135 -11.19 1.85 -11.66
CA MET A 135 -10.31 2.10 -12.79
C MET A 135 -10.70 1.26 -14.00
N VAL A 136 -11.03 -0.02 -13.79
CA VAL A 136 -11.48 -0.91 -14.89
C VAL A 136 -12.77 -0.41 -15.50
N VAL A 137 -13.77 -0.03 -14.70
CA VAL A 137 -15.04 0.53 -15.19
C VAL A 137 -14.81 1.82 -15.98
N LEU A 138 -13.97 2.72 -15.48
CA LEU A 138 -13.62 3.96 -16.17
C LEU A 138 -12.90 3.68 -17.50
N MET A 139 -11.93 2.78 -17.51
CA MET A 139 -11.20 2.42 -18.73
C MET A 139 -12.07 1.68 -19.74
N LEU A 140 -13.02 0.86 -19.29
CA LEU A 140 -14.01 0.22 -20.16
C LEU A 140 -14.91 1.28 -20.84
N LEU A 141 -15.34 2.30 -20.10
CA LEU A 141 -16.05 3.44 -20.68
C LEU A 141 -15.22 4.13 -21.76
N VAL A 142 -13.93 4.39 -21.47
CA VAL A 142 -13.02 5.00 -22.46
C VAL A 142 -12.86 4.12 -23.70
N VAL A 143 -12.74 2.80 -23.54
CA VAL A 143 -12.69 1.86 -24.67
C VAL A 143 -13.94 1.97 -25.55
N VAL A 144 -15.14 2.02 -24.94
CA VAL A 144 -16.40 2.24 -25.66
C VAL A 144 -16.40 3.57 -26.41
N LEU A 145 -15.91 4.65 -25.80
CA LEU A 145 -15.81 5.97 -26.43
C LEU A 145 -14.80 5.97 -27.60
N LEU A 146 -13.61 5.38 -27.42
CA LEU A 146 -12.62 5.27 -28.49
C LEU A 146 -13.13 4.41 -29.66
N ALA A 147 -13.80 3.29 -29.37
CA ALA A 147 -14.45 2.47 -30.40
C ALA A 147 -15.54 3.26 -31.14
N SER A 148 -16.34 4.07 -30.44
CA SER A 148 -17.34 4.95 -31.07
C SER A 148 -16.70 6.01 -31.99
N CYS A 149 -15.48 6.48 -31.63
CA CYS A 149 -14.70 7.37 -32.47
C CYS A 149 -14.25 6.68 -33.78
N LEU A 150 -13.82 5.42 -33.71
CA LEU A 150 -13.45 4.64 -34.90
C LEU A 150 -14.66 4.39 -35.78
N ILE A 151 -15.83 4.07 -35.22
CA ILE A 151 -17.09 3.91 -35.98
C ILE A 151 -17.46 5.22 -36.68
N SER A 152 -17.29 6.37 -36.01
CA SER A 152 -17.60 7.71 -36.56
C SER A 152 -16.92 8.02 -37.90
N VAL A 153 -15.75 7.48 -38.12
CA VAL A 153 -14.93 7.76 -39.30
C VAL A 153 -15.10 6.67 -40.38
N ASN A 154 -15.50 5.44 -39.98
CA ASN A 154 -15.63 4.30 -40.88
C ASN A 154 -17.07 4.08 -41.36
N SER A 155 -18.10 4.66 -40.73
CA SER A 155 -19.47 4.52 -41.16
C SER A 155 -19.74 5.39 -42.40
N ALA A 156 -20.17 4.77 -43.48
CA ALA A 156 -20.63 5.46 -44.71
C ALA A 156 -21.85 6.35 -44.44
N ASP A 157 -22.59 6.08 -43.37
CA ASP A 157 -23.82 6.76 -42.99
C ASP A 157 -23.45 7.91 -42.00
N SER A 158 -23.23 9.10 -42.58
CA SER A 158 -22.91 10.33 -41.80
C SER A 158 -24.06 10.79 -40.86
N ALA A 159 -25.23 10.10 -40.94
CA ALA A 159 -26.42 10.42 -40.18
C ALA A 159 -26.49 9.81 -38.78
N GLN A 160 -25.58 8.90 -38.41
CA GLN A 160 -25.61 8.29 -37.09
C GLN A 160 -25.25 9.31 -35.97
N ASN A 161 -26.18 9.51 -35.04
CA ASN A 161 -26.00 10.33 -33.89
C ASN A 161 -24.94 9.73 -32.93
N PHE A 162 -24.24 10.58 -32.17
CA PHE A 162 -23.24 10.16 -31.15
C PHE A 162 -23.78 9.05 -30.24
N LYS A 163 -25.04 9.17 -29.76
CA LYS A 163 -25.68 8.16 -28.90
C LYS A 163 -25.76 6.80 -29.56
N GLN A 164 -26.12 6.73 -30.85
CA GLN A 164 -26.24 5.47 -31.61
C GLN A 164 -24.87 4.79 -31.74
N ARG A 165 -23.81 5.56 -32.02
CA ARG A 165 -22.44 5.02 -32.12
C ARG A 165 -21.94 4.49 -30.77
N VAL A 166 -22.19 5.20 -29.65
CA VAL A 166 -21.84 4.74 -28.31
C VAL A 166 -22.60 3.46 -27.95
N VAL A 167 -23.89 3.37 -28.26
CA VAL A 167 -24.68 2.15 -28.05
C VAL A 167 -24.15 0.98 -28.88
N LEU A 168 -23.80 1.22 -30.15
CA LEU A 168 -23.24 0.20 -31.00
C LEU A 168 -21.89 -0.31 -30.49
N SER A 169 -20.96 0.59 -30.16
CA SER A 169 -19.66 0.22 -29.58
C SER A 169 -19.80 -0.47 -28.22
N GLY A 170 -20.78 -0.06 -27.40
CA GLY A 170 -21.11 -0.74 -26.15
C GLY A 170 -21.57 -2.18 -26.37
N LYS A 171 -22.44 -2.42 -27.37
CA LYS A 171 -22.83 -3.78 -27.75
C LYS A 171 -21.65 -4.64 -28.22
N MET A 172 -20.73 -4.07 -29.02
CA MET A 172 -19.51 -4.79 -29.46
C MET A 172 -18.62 -5.16 -28.29
N VAL A 173 -18.42 -4.25 -27.35
CA VAL A 173 -17.63 -4.52 -26.13
C VAL A 173 -18.32 -5.58 -25.27
N LEU A 174 -19.64 -5.51 -25.10
CA LEU A 174 -20.42 -6.51 -24.36
C LEU A 174 -20.30 -7.91 -24.98
N GLN A 175 -20.33 -8.02 -26.32
CA GLN A 175 -20.12 -9.27 -27.04
C GLN A 175 -18.69 -9.82 -26.90
N ALA A 176 -17.71 -8.97 -26.62
CA ALA A 176 -16.33 -9.41 -26.40
C ALA A 176 -16.11 -9.97 -24.97
N ILE A 177 -16.99 -9.65 -23.99
CA ILE A 177 -16.84 -10.10 -22.60
C ILE A 177 -16.77 -11.62 -22.44
N PRO A 178 -17.63 -12.45 -23.06
CA PRO A 178 -17.54 -13.91 -22.93
C PRO A 178 -16.18 -14.46 -23.39
N VAL A 179 -15.67 -13.95 -24.52
CA VAL A 179 -14.35 -14.35 -25.05
C VAL A 179 -13.24 -13.89 -24.11
N MET A 180 -13.34 -12.69 -23.58
CA MET A 180 -12.38 -12.16 -22.59
C MET A 180 -12.35 -13.03 -21.33
N LEU A 181 -13.51 -13.42 -20.78
CA LEU A 181 -13.60 -14.28 -19.61
C LEU A 181 -13.03 -15.67 -19.88
N PHE A 182 -13.35 -16.25 -21.04
CA PHE A 182 -12.80 -17.53 -21.47
C PHE A 182 -11.26 -17.49 -21.54
N LEU A 183 -10.71 -16.48 -22.20
CA LEU A 183 -9.26 -16.29 -22.28
C LEU A 183 -8.64 -16.00 -20.91
N PHE A 184 -9.31 -15.22 -20.05
CA PHE A 184 -8.83 -14.91 -18.71
C PHE A 184 -8.65 -16.17 -17.84
N VAL A 185 -9.61 -17.11 -17.94
CA VAL A 185 -9.57 -18.36 -17.17
C VAL A 185 -8.58 -19.37 -17.76
N LEU A 186 -8.55 -19.51 -19.09
CA LEU A 186 -7.76 -20.57 -19.77
C LEU A 186 -6.33 -20.14 -20.12
N PHE A 187 -6.06 -18.83 -20.27
CA PHE A 187 -4.71 -18.40 -20.63
C PHE A 187 -3.73 -18.74 -19.50
N PRO A 188 -2.67 -19.55 -19.76
CA PRO A 188 -1.77 -20.03 -18.74
C PRO A 188 -1.11 -18.88 -17.99
N ARG A 189 -1.25 -18.87 -16.67
CA ARG A 189 -0.56 -17.93 -15.81
C ARG A 189 0.83 -18.46 -15.49
N VAL A 190 1.84 -17.74 -15.93
CA VAL A 190 3.24 -18.05 -15.60
C VAL A 190 3.70 -17.18 -14.45
N SER A 191 4.37 -17.76 -13.49
CA SER A 191 4.95 -17.04 -12.38
C SER A 191 6.13 -16.17 -12.86
N GLY A 192 5.94 -14.87 -12.84
CA GLY A 192 6.93 -13.86 -13.21
C GLY A 192 6.72 -13.30 -14.63
N PRO A 193 7.20 -12.08 -14.87
CA PRO A 193 7.16 -11.50 -16.20
C PRO A 193 8.14 -12.23 -17.12
N PHE A 194 7.71 -12.56 -18.33
CA PHE A 194 8.59 -13.09 -19.40
C PHE A 194 9.68 -12.09 -19.83
N TRP A 195 9.44 -10.82 -19.55
CA TRP A 195 10.39 -9.71 -19.67
C TRP A 195 10.45 -9.05 -18.30
N SER A 196 11.63 -8.99 -17.72
CA SER A 196 11.88 -8.00 -16.70
C SER A 196 11.81 -6.65 -17.41
N LEU A 197 10.70 -5.91 -17.23
CA LEU A 197 10.81 -4.46 -17.40
C LEU A 197 12.02 -4.04 -16.57
N PRO A 198 12.90 -3.18 -17.08
CA PRO A 198 13.99 -2.65 -16.29
C PRO A 198 13.33 -2.21 -14.98
N GLN A 199 13.69 -2.88 -13.88
CA GLN A 199 13.23 -2.45 -12.56
C GLN A 199 13.62 -1.00 -12.54
N ASP A 200 12.66 -0.11 -12.25
CA ASP A 200 13.01 1.26 -11.94
C ASP A 200 14.17 1.09 -10.96
N ALA A 201 15.37 1.45 -11.42
CA ALA A 201 16.52 1.34 -10.58
C ALA A 201 16.17 2.18 -9.38
N THR A 202 15.71 1.52 -8.34
CA THR A 202 15.63 2.14 -7.04
C THR A 202 17.04 2.61 -6.85
N SER A 203 17.22 3.89 -7.06
CA SER A 203 18.43 4.60 -6.82
C SER A 203 18.97 4.06 -5.51
N THR A 204 19.99 3.22 -5.61
CA THR A 204 20.92 3.00 -4.55
C THR A 204 21.67 4.33 -4.45
N THR A 205 20.92 5.35 -4.07
CA THR A 205 21.51 6.57 -3.56
C THR A 205 22.01 6.15 -2.19
N THR A 206 23.28 5.82 -2.16
CA THR A 206 24.12 5.96 -0.98
C THR A 206 23.95 7.41 -0.54
N THR A 207 22.91 7.68 0.22
CA THR A 207 22.72 8.99 0.83
C THR A 207 23.67 9.03 2.00
N SER A 208 24.86 9.56 1.73
CA SER A 208 25.71 10.14 2.73
C SER A 208 24.85 11.09 3.57
N MET A 209 24.91 10.88 4.89
CA MET A 209 24.29 11.71 5.92
C MET A 209 24.59 13.18 5.68
N THR A 210 23.65 13.93 5.17
CA THR A 210 23.48 15.38 5.37
C THR A 210 22.17 15.78 4.68
N GLU A 211 21.03 15.52 5.29
CA GLU A 211 19.79 16.18 4.93
C GLU A 211 19.37 17.10 6.05
N GLN A 212 19.61 18.38 5.80
CA GLN A 212 19.03 19.50 6.54
C GLN A 212 17.50 19.42 6.44
N ILE A 213 16.86 19.46 7.59
CA ILE A 213 15.43 19.58 7.76
C ILE A 213 15.00 20.95 7.22
N THR A 214 14.40 20.97 6.04
CA THR A 214 13.66 22.14 5.53
C THR A 214 12.18 21.94 5.87
N LEU A 215 11.69 22.75 6.80
CA LEU A 215 10.28 22.86 7.15
C LEU A 215 9.50 23.32 5.91
N GLY A 216 8.56 22.52 5.44
CA GLY A 216 7.49 23.06 4.58
C GLY A 216 7.13 22.33 3.29
N GLU A 217 7.53 21.09 3.06
CA GLU A 217 7.03 20.33 1.91
C GLU A 217 5.97 19.30 2.32
N LEU A 218 4.75 19.51 1.80
CA LEU A 218 3.69 18.50 1.79
C LEU A 218 4.22 17.21 1.11
N PRO A 219 3.88 16.00 1.61
CA PRO A 219 4.37 14.75 1.02
C PRO A 219 3.93 14.66 -0.44
N THR A 220 4.86 14.78 -1.35
CA THR A 220 4.65 14.53 -2.77
C THR A 220 4.33 13.05 -2.98
N ALA A 221 3.49 12.76 -3.98
CA ALA A 221 2.90 11.46 -4.30
C ALA A 221 3.90 10.31 -4.65
N GLN A 222 5.18 10.48 -4.36
CA GLN A 222 6.27 9.54 -4.71
C GLN A 222 6.50 8.40 -3.71
N SER A 223 5.80 8.37 -2.57
CA SER A 223 5.96 7.30 -1.56
C SER A 223 4.87 6.22 -1.60
N ARG A 224 4.13 6.10 -2.69
CA ARG A 224 3.11 5.03 -2.85
C ARG A 224 3.79 3.69 -3.13
N GLY A 225 3.95 2.88 -2.07
CA GLY A 225 4.50 1.53 -2.14
C GLY A 225 5.49 1.18 -1.05
N THR A 226 5.69 2.04 -0.05
CA THR A 226 6.38 1.68 1.19
C THR A 226 5.35 1.40 2.27
N SER A 227 5.45 0.24 2.93
CA SER A 227 4.69 0.00 4.15
C SER A 227 4.96 1.14 5.11
N GLY A 228 3.94 1.61 5.81
CA GLY A 228 4.10 2.63 6.83
C GLY A 228 5.10 2.24 7.93
N ILE A 229 5.32 0.93 8.15
CA ILE A 229 6.29 0.40 9.10
C ILE A 229 7.68 0.35 8.47
N SER A 230 8.65 0.95 9.16
CA SER A 230 10.06 0.99 8.78
C SER A 230 10.87 -0.11 9.49
N ASP A 231 12.06 -0.43 8.97
CA ASP A 231 13.04 -1.29 9.66
C ASP A 231 13.52 -0.68 10.99
N ASN A 232 13.49 0.63 11.10
CA ASN A 232 13.93 1.38 12.29
C ASN A 232 12.76 2.22 12.80
N ILE A 233 12.65 2.34 14.13
CA ILE A 233 11.71 3.26 14.77
C ILE A 233 12.45 4.40 15.45
N GLN A 234 11.94 5.60 15.22
CA GLN A 234 12.23 6.79 15.99
C GLN A 234 10.91 7.29 16.57
N MET A 235 10.92 7.72 17.83
CA MET A 235 9.73 8.29 18.47
C MET A 235 9.14 9.41 17.60
N GLY A 236 7.83 9.38 17.35
CA GLY A 236 7.11 10.31 16.48
C GLY A 236 6.88 9.82 15.05
N LYS A 237 7.48 8.71 14.61
CA LYS A 237 7.30 8.18 13.24
C LYS A 237 6.03 7.35 13.06
N ILE A 238 5.69 6.47 14.02
CA ILE A 238 4.46 5.66 13.92
C ILE A 238 3.23 6.55 14.02
N SER A 239 3.27 7.60 14.83
CA SER A 239 2.18 8.55 14.95
C SER A 239 1.80 9.25 13.63
N GLN A 240 2.70 9.33 12.65
CA GLN A 240 2.42 9.85 11.31
C GLN A 240 1.57 8.88 10.47
N LEU A 241 1.68 7.57 10.71
CA LEU A 241 0.95 6.54 9.98
C LEU A 241 -0.54 6.51 10.28
N ILE A 242 -0.95 7.00 11.45
CA ILE A 242 -2.36 7.07 11.86
C ILE A 242 -3.21 7.91 10.90
N LEU A 243 -2.59 8.81 10.18
CA LEU A 243 -3.26 9.66 9.21
C LEU A 243 -3.58 8.93 7.90
N SER A 244 -3.04 7.73 7.69
CA SER A 244 -3.21 6.96 6.46
C SER A 244 -4.26 5.87 6.61
N ASP A 245 -5.32 5.97 5.83
CA ASP A 245 -6.35 4.92 5.68
C ASP A 245 -5.97 3.87 4.62
N GLU A 246 -4.75 3.92 4.08
CA GLU A 246 -4.27 2.93 3.12
C GLU A 246 -4.25 1.53 3.75
N ILE A 247 -4.61 0.53 2.94
CA ILE A 247 -4.66 -0.85 3.39
C ILE A 247 -3.23 -1.40 3.44
N ALA A 248 -2.86 -2.01 4.57
CA ALA A 248 -1.61 -2.73 4.72
C ALA A 248 -1.78 -4.18 4.23
N PHE A 249 -2.83 -4.83 4.66
CA PHE A 249 -3.21 -6.18 4.24
C PHE A 249 -4.65 -6.50 4.62
N ARG A 250 -5.17 -7.59 4.04
CA ARG A 250 -6.46 -8.18 4.39
C ARG A 250 -6.29 -9.60 4.87
N VAL A 251 -7.14 -10.02 5.77
CA VAL A 251 -7.12 -11.38 6.35
C VAL A 251 -8.49 -11.99 6.27
N LYS A 252 -8.56 -13.19 5.72
CA LYS A 252 -9.76 -14.02 5.73
C LYS A 252 -9.50 -15.26 6.58
N PHE A 253 -10.21 -15.39 7.68
CA PHE A 253 -10.16 -16.57 8.52
C PHE A 253 -10.93 -17.70 7.86
N GLU A 254 -10.36 -18.91 7.89
CA GLU A 254 -10.96 -20.12 7.35
C GLU A 254 -11.71 -20.82 8.48
N ASN A 255 -12.96 -21.22 8.26
CA ASN A 255 -13.77 -22.05 9.18
C ASN A 255 -14.04 -21.54 10.60
N ASP A 256 -13.42 -20.45 11.03
CA ASP A 256 -13.52 -19.92 12.39
C ASP A 256 -13.82 -18.41 12.40
N ALA A 257 -14.50 -17.97 13.45
CA ALA A 257 -14.55 -16.55 13.75
C ALA A 257 -13.12 -16.05 14.07
N PRO A 258 -12.76 -14.80 13.69
CA PRO A 258 -11.49 -14.22 14.08
C PRO A 258 -11.33 -14.22 15.60
N PRO A 259 -10.10 -14.31 16.12
CA PRO A 259 -9.87 -14.16 17.55
C PRO A 259 -10.32 -12.77 18.03
N PRO A 260 -10.56 -12.59 19.34
CA PRO A 260 -10.86 -11.28 19.91
C PRO A 260 -9.82 -10.24 19.51
N ALA A 261 -10.23 -8.98 19.37
CA ALA A 261 -9.36 -7.88 18.95
C ALA A 261 -8.10 -7.75 19.82
N SER A 262 -8.20 -8.07 21.12
CA SER A 262 -7.08 -8.10 22.06
C SER A 262 -5.98 -9.11 21.73
N LEU A 263 -6.25 -10.10 20.87
CA LEU A 263 -5.30 -11.10 20.40
C LEU A 263 -4.79 -10.83 18.97
N LEU A 264 -5.35 -9.84 18.27
CA LEU A 264 -4.99 -9.53 16.89
C LEU A 264 -3.70 -8.69 16.84
N TYR A 265 -2.56 -9.31 17.15
CA TYR A 265 -1.23 -8.72 16.99
C TYR A 265 -0.54 -9.31 15.75
N TRP A 266 -0.35 -8.45 14.75
CA TRP A 266 0.29 -8.80 13.48
C TRP A 266 1.76 -8.48 13.55
N ARG A 267 2.55 -9.50 13.85
CA ARG A 267 3.99 -9.41 14.11
C ARG A 267 4.75 -9.02 12.85
N GLY A 268 5.59 -8.01 12.94
CA GLY A 268 6.51 -7.55 11.91
C GLY A 268 7.95 -7.44 12.40
N PRO A 269 8.68 -6.35 12.09
CA PRO A 269 10.06 -6.13 12.53
C PRO A 269 10.26 -6.17 14.04
N VAL A 270 11.36 -6.81 14.47
CA VAL A 270 11.81 -6.86 15.87
C VAL A 270 13.06 -6.00 16.03
N LEU A 271 13.05 -5.11 17.01
CA LEU A 271 14.07 -4.10 17.23
C LEU A 271 14.81 -4.38 18.54
N TRP A 272 16.12 -4.51 18.44
CA TRP A 272 16.99 -4.92 19.52
C TRP A 272 17.92 -3.82 20.02
N ASN A 273 18.51 -3.08 19.09
CA ASN A 273 19.54 -2.08 19.40
C ASN A 273 18.95 -0.68 19.47
N THR A 274 19.50 0.16 20.34
CA THR A 274 19.12 1.57 20.39
C THR A 274 20.32 2.47 20.70
N ASP A 275 20.33 3.64 20.10
CA ASP A 275 21.25 4.74 20.43
C ASP A 275 20.63 5.72 21.45
N GLY A 276 19.44 5.42 21.95
CA GLY A 276 18.63 6.26 22.83
C GLY A 276 17.56 7.09 22.13
N THR A 277 17.55 7.10 20.79
CA THR A 277 16.58 7.84 19.98
C THR A 277 15.97 6.93 18.91
N VAL A 278 16.81 6.16 18.25
CA VAL A 278 16.42 5.24 17.17
C VAL A 278 16.56 3.80 17.65
N TRP A 279 15.55 2.99 17.35
CA TRP A 279 15.57 1.55 17.56
C TRP A 279 15.76 0.84 16.22
N SER A 280 16.63 -0.18 16.20
CA SER A 280 17.00 -0.92 15.00
C SER A 280 17.05 -2.43 15.24
N PRO A 281 16.85 -3.24 14.17
CA PRO A 281 17.02 -4.69 14.23
C PRO A 281 18.45 -5.07 14.60
N LEU A 282 18.63 -6.32 15.05
CA LEU A 282 19.95 -6.90 15.22
C LEU A 282 20.66 -7.00 13.87
N ALA A 283 21.92 -6.59 13.81
CA ALA A 283 22.72 -6.72 12.61
C ALA A 283 22.93 -8.21 12.27
N ARG A 284 23.01 -8.55 10.97
CA ARG A 284 23.24 -9.95 10.56
C ARG A 284 24.53 -10.54 11.11
N SER A 285 25.57 -9.73 11.29
CA SER A 285 26.83 -10.09 11.90
C SER A 285 26.69 -10.48 13.37
N ASP A 286 25.75 -9.87 14.07
CA ASP A 286 25.58 -9.97 15.51
C ASP A 286 24.51 -11.01 15.89
N THR A 287 23.84 -11.59 14.89
CA THR A 287 22.80 -12.59 15.11
C THR A 287 23.40 -13.98 15.23
N ILE A 288 23.30 -14.58 16.41
CA ILE A 288 23.61 -15.99 16.61
C ILE A 288 22.42 -16.78 16.04
N ARG A 289 22.68 -17.57 14.98
CA ARG A 289 21.66 -18.37 14.29
C ARG A 289 21.44 -19.66 15.07
N LYS A 290 20.30 -19.76 15.70
CA LYS A 290 19.74 -21.00 16.26
C LYS A 290 18.30 -21.07 15.76
N GLU A 291 17.82 -22.25 15.37
CA GLU A 291 16.40 -22.42 15.08
C GLU A 291 15.59 -22.07 16.32
N PRO A 292 14.55 -21.23 16.18
CA PRO A 292 13.74 -20.85 17.31
C PRO A 292 12.95 -22.05 17.84
N GLU A 293 12.91 -22.20 19.15
CA GLU A 293 12.07 -23.16 19.81
C GLU A 293 10.69 -22.55 20.07
N VAL A 294 9.65 -23.13 19.48
CA VAL A 294 8.28 -22.64 19.61
C VAL A 294 7.38 -23.76 20.10
N ASN A 295 6.89 -23.64 21.32
CA ASN A 295 5.91 -24.53 21.91
C ASN A 295 4.55 -23.84 21.86
N VAL A 296 3.61 -24.36 21.05
CA VAL A 296 2.28 -23.78 20.89
C VAL A 296 1.27 -24.45 21.80
N GLN A 297 0.34 -23.66 22.30
CA GLN A 297 -0.76 -24.10 23.14
C GLN A 297 -2.10 -23.59 22.57
N GLY A 298 -3.18 -24.24 22.94
CA GLY A 298 -4.53 -23.78 22.57
C GLY A 298 -4.89 -24.01 21.10
N LYS A 299 -5.90 -23.28 20.66
CA LYS A 299 -6.47 -23.40 19.31
C LYS A 299 -5.65 -22.61 18.29
N GLY A 300 -5.29 -23.26 17.19
CA GLY A 300 -4.71 -22.60 16.02
C GLY A 300 -5.78 -21.95 15.16
N PHE A 301 -5.46 -20.82 14.57
CA PHE A 301 -6.30 -20.08 13.62
C PHE A 301 -5.69 -20.23 12.22
N SER A 302 -6.49 -20.79 11.29
CA SER A 302 -6.17 -20.85 9.87
C SER A 302 -6.70 -19.62 9.17
N TYR A 303 -5.86 -18.94 8.40
CA TYR A 303 -6.25 -17.75 7.68
C TYR A 303 -5.43 -17.55 6.41
N THR A 304 -6.02 -16.84 5.47
CA THR A 304 -5.36 -16.38 4.24
C THR A 304 -5.16 -14.88 4.32
N MET A 305 -3.92 -14.46 4.12
CA MET A 305 -3.52 -13.05 4.12
C MET A 305 -3.27 -12.56 2.70
N THR A 306 -3.84 -11.41 2.36
CA THR A 306 -3.58 -10.67 1.12
C THR A 306 -2.78 -9.42 1.46
N MET A 307 -1.48 -9.45 1.19
CA MET A 307 -0.51 -8.41 1.51
C MET A 307 -0.39 -7.40 0.39
N GLU A 308 -0.45 -6.10 0.70
CA GLU A 308 -0.11 -5.04 -0.24
C GLU A 308 1.42 -4.93 -0.45
N PRO A 309 1.89 -4.48 -1.62
CA PRO A 309 3.33 -4.35 -1.90
C PRO A 309 3.98 -3.29 -1.01
N HIS A 310 5.10 -3.64 -0.36
CA HIS A 310 5.82 -2.75 0.53
C HIS A 310 7.35 -2.73 0.32
N ASN A 311 7.85 -3.44 -0.71
CA ASN A 311 9.26 -3.50 -1.10
C ASN A 311 10.24 -4.06 -0.04
N LYS A 312 9.73 -4.64 1.05
CA LYS A 312 10.53 -5.25 2.11
C LYS A 312 10.44 -6.78 2.04
N LYS A 313 11.29 -7.46 2.82
CA LYS A 313 11.33 -8.94 2.84
C LYS A 313 10.48 -9.56 3.94
N TRP A 314 10.05 -8.82 4.96
CA TRP A 314 9.19 -9.37 5.99
C TRP A 314 7.76 -9.55 5.52
N LEU A 315 7.13 -10.56 6.10
CA LEU A 315 5.70 -10.81 6.02
C LEU A 315 5.11 -10.68 7.41
N PHE A 316 3.84 -10.30 7.47
CA PHE A 316 3.13 -10.27 8.74
C PHE A 316 2.48 -11.62 9.02
N ALA A 317 2.37 -11.96 10.29
CA ALA A 317 1.64 -13.13 10.78
C ALA A 317 0.95 -12.77 12.10
N LEU A 318 -0.14 -13.45 12.43
CA LEU A 318 -0.76 -13.37 13.73
C LEU A 318 0.16 -14.02 14.76
N ASP A 319 0.83 -13.23 15.59
CA ASP A 319 1.84 -13.72 16.53
C ASP A 319 2.83 -14.70 15.89
N PHE A 320 2.77 -16.00 16.26
CA PHE A 320 3.67 -17.01 15.74
C PHE A 320 2.97 -17.97 14.77
N PRO A 321 3.41 -18.01 13.49
CA PRO A 321 2.94 -18.99 12.54
C PRO A 321 3.61 -20.36 12.80
N THR A 322 2.80 -21.41 12.94
CA THR A 322 3.25 -22.80 13.06
C THR A 322 3.34 -23.52 11.72
N ARG A 323 2.60 -23.01 10.73
CA ARG A 323 2.67 -23.49 9.36
C ARG A 323 3.11 -22.35 8.45
N GLN A 324 4.23 -22.55 7.76
CA GLN A 324 4.73 -21.60 6.78
C GLN A 324 3.92 -21.68 5.47
N PRO A 325 3.80 -20.57 4.72
CA PRO A 325 3.19 -20.58 3.40
C PRO A 325 3.90 -21.56 2.45
N GLN A 326 3.13 -22.29 1.65
CA GLN A 326 3.68 -23.22 0.65
C GLN A 326 3.98 -22.54 -0.69
N ASN A 327 3.32 -21.44 -0.95
CA ASN A 327 3.36 -20.74 -2.24
C ASN A 327 4.39 -19.59 -2.29
N ILE A 328 4.98 -19.25 -1.16
CA ILE A 328 6.03 -18.24 -1.06
C ILE A 328 7.20 -18.86 -0.33
N ASP A 329 8.39 -18.72 -0.90
CA ASP A 329 9.62 -19.15 -0.25
C ASP A 329 9.92 -18.25 0.96
N THR A 330 9.66 -18.80 2.15
CA THR A 330 9.70 -18.09 3.43
C THR A 330 10.57 -18.80 4.45
N TYR A 331 11.02 -18.05 5.43
CA TYR A 331 11.70 -18.59 6.61
C TYR A 331 11.32 -17.77 7.85
N LEU A 332 11.36 -18.44 9.00
CA LEU A 332 11.23 -17.81 10.30
C LEU A 332 12.62 -17.40 10.80
N SER A 333 12.82 -16.12 11.12
CA SER A 333 14.08 -15.67 11.72
C SER A 333 14.18 -16.06 13.20
N THR A 334 15.38 -15.98 13.75
CA THR A 334 15.66 -16.30 15.16
C THR A 334 14.88 -15.44 16.16
N ASP A 335 14.42 -14.28 15.74
CA ASP A 335 13.57 -13.36 16.51
C ASP A 335 12.07 -13.56 16.28
N GLY A 336 11.70 -14.64 15.57
CA GLY A 336 10.30 -15.03 15.33
C GLY A 336 9.58 -14.21 14.24
N ARG A 337 10.31 -13.48 13.41
CA ARG A 337 9.75 -12.74 12.28
C ARG A 337 9.65 -13.64 11.04
N LEU A 338 8.49 -13.64 10.40
CA LEU A 338 8.31 -14.31 9.11
C LEU A 338 8.92 -13.45 8.00
N ASN A 339 9.79 -14.04 7.19
CA ASN A 339 10.46 -13.37 6.08
C ASN A 339 10.27 -14.12 4.79
N SER A 340 10.24 -13.39 3.68
CA SER A 340 10.37 -13.93 2.33
C SER A 340 11.79 -13.76 1.81
N ASN A 341 12.28 -14.71 1.02
CA ASN A 341 13.57 -14.60 0.35
C ASN A 341 13.61 -13.44 -0.67
N LYS A 342 12.44 -13.08 -1.22
CA LYS A 342 12.28 -11.95 -2.16
C LYS A 342 11.50 -10.81 -1.50
N SER A 343 11.80 -9.57 -1.90
CA SER A 343 11.00 -8.40 -1.47
C SER A 343 9.58 -8.47 -2.05
N VAL A 344 8.59 -8.09 -1.25
CA VAL A 344 7.18 -8.03 -1.63
C VAL A 344 6.95 -6.80 -2.51
N LYS A 345 7.14 -6.98 -3.82
CA LYS A 345 6.99 -5.91 -4.84
C LYS A 345 5.61 -5.89 -5.48
N GLN A 346 4.84 -6.96 -5.32
CA GLN A 346 3.49 -7.14 -5.85
C GLN A 346 2.58 -7.58 -4.72
N ARG A 347 1.28 -7.36 -4.88
CA ARG A 347 0.29 -7.93 -3.97
C ARG A 347 0.47 -9.44 -3.93
N SER A 348 0.60 -9.99 -2.73
CA SER A 348 0.91 -11.40 -2.50
C SER A 348 -0.13 -12.01 -1.57
N GLN A 349 -0.59 -13.21 -1.88
CA GLN A 349 -1.51 -13.96 -1.06
C GLN A 349 -0.81 -15.20 -0.48
N TYR A 350 -1.00 -15.47 0.79
CA TYR A 350 -0.45 -16.63 1.46
C TYR A 350 -1.32 -17.08 2.63
N SER A 351 -1.31 -18.40 2.89
CA SER A 351 -2.09 -19.00 3.98
C SER A 351 -1.17 -19.42 5.11
N LEU A 352 -1.64 -19.19 6.34
CA LEU A 352 -0.92 -19.45 7.57
C LEU A 352 -1.83 -20.18 8.58
N VAL A 353 -1.19 -20.86 9.52
CA VAL A 353 -1.80 -21.28 10.78
C VAL A 353 -0.98 -20.68 11.90
N SER A 354 -1.63 -19.91 12.78
CA SER A 354 -0.98 -19.25 13.91
C SER A 354 -1.67 -19.56 15.22
N HIS A 355 -0.88 -19.54 16.28
CA HIS A 355 -1.37 -19.75 17.65
C HIS A 355 -1.05 -18.50 18.47
N PRO A 356 -2.06 -17.81 19.02
CA PRO A 356 -1.85 -16.67 19.91
C PRO A 356 -1.25 -17.05 21.28
N GLU A 357 -1.44 -18.30 21.70
CA GLU A 357 -0.85 -18.86 22.92
C GLU A 357 0.36 -19.70 22.56
N TYR A 358 1.53 -19.26 22.95
CA TYR A 358 2.81 -19.89 22.63
C TYR A 358 3.87 -19.60 23.70
N GLN A 359 4.91 -20.44 23.73
CA GLN A 359 6.19 -20.16 24.40
C GLN A 359 7.27 -20.09 23.33
N PHE A 360 8.06 -19.04 23.35
CA PHE A 360 9.10 -18.80 22.37
C PHE A 360 10.46 -18.70 23.04
N ASN A 361 11.37 -19.67 22.76
CA ASN A 361 12.67 -19.84 23.37
C ASN A 361 12.59 -19.84 24.92
N PRO A 362 11.83 -20.77 25.53
CA PRO A 362 11.59 -20.74 26.98
C PRO A 362 12.86 -20.97 27.81
N ASP A 363 13.74 -21.84 27.36
CA ASP A 363 14.92 -22.22 28.14
C ASP A 363 16.11 -21.25 27.95
N SER A 364 16.32 -20.76 26.73
CA SER A 364 17.42 -19.86 26.41
C SER A 364 17.26 -19.20 25.04
N ASP A 365 17.69 -17.94 24.93
CA ASP A 365 17.89 -17.27 23.65
C ASP A 365 19.35 -16.80 23.55
N PRO A 366 20.06 -17.14 22.47
CA PRO A 366 21.47 -16.77 22.34
C PRO A 366 21.70 -15.25 22.22
N ASN A 367 20.64 -14.47 21.94
CA ASN A 367 20.72 -13.02 21.76
C ASN A 367 20.28 -12.22 22.99
N LEU A 368 20.10 -12.84 24.17
CA LEU A 368 19.65 -12.16 25.39
C LEU A 368 20.56 -11.00 25.80
N GLN A 369 21.87 -11.12 25.56
CA GLN A 369 22.82 -10.04 25.87
C GLN A 369 22.52 -8.77 25.05
N ALA A 370 22.11 -8.91 23.79
CA ALA A 370 21.69 -7.77 22.97
C ALA A 370 20.40 -7.13 23.49
N ALA A 371 19.52 -7.93 24.10
CA ALA A 371 18.29 -7.46 24.72
C ALA A 371 18.47 -6.76 26.07
N LEU A 372 19.70 -6.70 26.58
CA LEU A 372 20.09 -5.93 27.78
C LEU A 372 20.85 -4.64 27.45
N GLN A 373 21.14 -4.41 26.15
CA GLN A 373 21.90 -3.23 25.72
C GLN A 373 21.17 -1.93 26.07
N LEU A 374 21.90 -1.03 26.74
CA LEU A 374 21.47 0.32 27.07
C LEU A 374 22.33 1.36 26.33
N PRO A 375 21.74 2.45 25.85
CA PRO A 375 22.51 3.50 25.20
C PRO A 375 23.37 4.26 26.20
N SER A 376 24.66 4.42 25.88
CA SER A 376 25.62 5.05 26.77
C SER A 376 25.30 6.52 27.01
N GLY A 377 25.27 6.94 28.30
CA GLY A 377 25.06 8.34 28.69
C GLY A 377 23.64 8.89 28.44
N LYS A 378 22.67 8.02 28.13
CA LYS A 378 21.27 8.39 27.91
C LYS A 378 20.38 7.95 29.08
N HIS A 379 19.22 8.59 29.21
CA HIS A 379 18.13 8.24 30.14
C HIS A 379 18.52 8.21 31.64
N PRO A 380 19.31 9.17 32.16
CA PRO A 380 19.85 9.09 33.54
C PRO A 380 18.74 9.07 34.60
N ARG A 381 17.63 9.76 34.40
CA ARG A 381 16.48 9.77 35.32
C ARG A 381 15.76 8.42 35.32
N THR A 382 15.58 7.85 34.13
CA THR A 382 14.95 6.53 33.91
C THR A 382 15.81 5.44 34.56
N LEU A 383 17.15 5.48 34.40
CA LEU A 383 18.04 4.50 35.01
C LEU A 383 17.97 4.54 36.55
N LYS A 384 17.97 5.74 37.17
CA LYS A 384 17.79 5.89 38.63
C LYS A 384 16.42 5.37 39.09
N LEU A 385 15.36 5.61 38.30
CA LEU A 385 14.02 5.10 38.61
C LEU A 385 13.98 3.57 38.57
N ALA A 386 14.61 2.98 37.55
CA ALA A 386 14.71 1.53 37.42
C ALA A 386 15.50 0.90 38.59
N GLU A 387 16.62 1.46 38.97
CA GLU A 387 17.41 1.02 40.12
C GLU A 387 16.58 1.04 41.41
N LYS A 388 15.86 2.14 41.66
CA LYS A 388 14.97 2.25 42.81
C LYS A 388 13.89 1.15 42.78
N TRP A 389 13.20 0.98 41.70
CA TRP A 389 12.08 0.01 41.61
C TRP A 389 12.56 -1.44 41.64
N SER A 390 13.72 -1.75 41.07
CA SER A 390 14.29 -3.10 41.12
C SER A 390 14.69 -3.50 42.52
N SER A 391 15.07 -2.53 43.40
CA SER A 391 15.36 -2.80 44.82
C SER A 391 14.09 -2.98 45.68
N GLU A 392 12.91 -2.61 45.19
CA GLU A 392 11.63 -2.69 45.91
C GLU A 392 10.85 -3.99 45.61
N VAL A 393 11.32 -4.82 44.66
CA VAL A 393 10.62 -6.01 44.19
C VAL A 393 11.54 -7.22 44.05
N ASP A 394 11.03 -8.43 44.24
CA ASP A 394 11.82 -9.66 44.25
C ASP A 394 11.81 -10.43 42.93
N THR A 395 10.83 -10.20 42.07
CA THR A 395 10.64 -10.97 40.83
C THR A 395 10.45 -10.08 39.60
N PRO A 396 10.88 -10.54 38.40
CA PRO A 396 10.64 -9.82 37.17
C PRO A 396 9.16 -9.52 36.90
N GLN A 397 8.25 -10.42 37.29
CA GLN A 397 6.82 -10.24 37.12
C GLN A 397 6.27 -9.10 37.98
N GLN A 398 6.76 -8.98 39.23
CA GLN A 398 6.42 -7.86 40.10
C GLN A 398 6.97 -6.54 39.52
N TYR A 399 8.17 -6.55 38.95
CA TYR A 399 8.76 -5.37 38.32
C TYR A 399 7.93 -4.92 37.12
N ILE A 400 7.54 -5.84 36.21
CA ILE A 400 6.65 -5.57 35.08
C ILE A 400 5.36 -4.92 35.56
N SER A 401 4.73 -5.53 36.58
CA SER A 401 3.47 -5.03 37.16
C SER A 401 3.65 -3.63 37.77
N ARG A 402 4.78 -3.36 38.40
CA ARG A 402 5.13 -2.04 38.97
C ARG A 402 5.20 -0.98 37.86
N VAL A 403 5.88 -1.29 36.75
CA VAL A 403 6.02 -0.34 35.63
C VAL A 403 4.67 -0.11 34.94
N LEU A 404 3.89 -1.15 34.70
CA LEU A 404 2.54 -1.01 34.13
C LEU A 404 1.60 -0.24 35.06
N GLY A 405 1.69 -0.50 36.38
CA GLY A 405 0.97 0.25 37.40
C GLY A 405 1.31 1.75 37.41
N HIS A 406 2.58 2.10 37.18
CA HIS A 406 3.00 3.49 37.06
C HIS A 406 2.35 4.18 35.86
N PHE A 407 2.32 3.54 34.68
CA PHE A 407 1.64 4.09 33.51
C PHE A 407 0.12 4.25 33.72
N ASN A 408 -0.50 3.32 34.46
CA ASN A 408 -1.94 3.35 34.72
C ASN A 408 -2.36 4.38 35.78
N GLN A 409 -1.59 4.48 36.87
CA GLN A 409 -1.95 5.31 38.04
C GLN A 409 -1.53 6.77 37.92
N GLU A 410 -0.45 7.04 37.20
CA GLU A 410 0.03 8.40 36.98
C GLU A 410 -0.72 9.03 35.77
N LYS A 411 -0.58 10.36 35.63
CA LYS A 411 -1.28 11.12 34.56
C LYS A 411 -0.63 10.94 33.19
N PHE A 412 -0.47 9.70 32.75
CA PHE A 412 -0.06 9.42 31.39
C PHE A 412 -1.25 9.51 30.44
N VAL A 413 -1.04 10.07 29.26
CA VAL A 413 -2.08 10.27 28.24
C VAL A 413 -1.65 9.64 26.94
N TYR A 414 -2.43 8.68 26.45
CA TYR A 414 -2.28 8.18 25.09
C TYR A 414 -2.84 9.19 24.10
N THR A 415 -2.03 9.64 23.13
CA THR A 415 -2.41 10.67 22.16
C THR A 415 -1.89 10.37 20.77
N LEU A 416 -2.71 10.66 19.77
CA LEU A 416 -2.36 10.54 18.34
C LEU A 416 -1.46 11.69 17.85
N ALA A 417 -1.30 12.75 18.65
CA ALA A 417 -0.46 13.89 18.37
C ALA A 417 0.46 14.16 19.58
N PRO A 418 1.47 13.29 19.78
CA PRO A 418 2.42 13.49 20.88
C PRO A 418 3.25 14.76 20.64
N PRO A 419 3.65 15.47 21.71
CA PRO A 419 4.55 16.60 21.59
C PRO A 419 5.93 16.14 21.10
N ILE A 420 6.60 16.99 20.34
CA ILE A 420 7.97 16.74 19.90
C ILE A 420 8.88 16.77 21.15
N LEU A 421 9.59 15.68 21.37
CA LEU A 421 10.55 15.56 22.46
C LEU A 421 11.93 16.04 21.98
N SER A 422 12.55 16.92 22.74
CA SER A 422 13.91 17.41 22.50
C SER A 422 14.87 16.79 23.52
N GLY A 423 16.08 16.45 23.08
CA GLY A 423 17.10 15.89 23.95
C GLY A 423 16.90 14.40 24.25
N ASP A 424 16.79 14.06 25.55
CA ASP A 424 16.56 12.69 26.00
C ASP A 424 15.07 12.32 25.89
N THR A 425 14.74 11.49 24.91
CA THR A 425 13.35 11.23 24.56
C THR A 425 12.60 10.40 25.59
N VAL A 426 13.26 9.43 26.26
CA VAL A 426 12.61 8.58 27.26
C VAL A 426 12.42 9.36 28.56
N ASP A 427 13.45 10.09 29.02
CA ASP A 427 13.33 10.94 30.23
C ASP A 427 12.29 12.06 29.99
N GLY A 428 12.30 12.70 28.83
CA GLY A 428 11.30 13.71 28.45
C GLY A 428 9.87 13.18 28.44
N PHE A 429 9.68 11.96 27.95
CA PHE A 429 8.36 11.32 27.98
C PHE A 429 7.92 10.96 29.41
N LEU A 430 8.76 10.25 30.18
CA LEU A 430 8.38 9.73 31.50
C LEU A 430 8.17 10.83 32.56
N PHE A 431 8.98 11.89 32.52
CA PHE A 431 9.01 12.85 33.62
C PHE A 431 8.48 14.24 33.28
N GLU A 432 8.39 14.58 31.97
CA GLU A 432 8.01 15.93 31.54
C GLU A 432 6.67 15.97 30.86
N THR A 433 6.52 15.27 29.72
CA THR A 433 5.31 15.39 28.91
C THR A 433 4.22 14.42 29.33
N ARG A 434 4.56 13.17 29.64
CA ARG A 434 3.64 12.05 29.94
C ARG A 434 2.55 11.86 28.88
N ARG A 435 2.77 12.42 27.70
CA ARG A 435 1.87 12.36 26.54
C ARG A 435 2.60 11.67 25.40
N GLY A 436 2.11 10.51 25.00
CA GLY A 436 2.81 9.69 24.03
C GLY A 436 1.89 8.80 23.20
N PHE A 437 2.47 8.17 22.21
CA PHE A 437 1.88 7.14 21.39
C PHE A 437 2.54 5.79 21.69
N CYS A 438 2.08 4.67 21.06
CA CYS A 438 2.56 3.31 21.36
C CYS A 438 4.10 3.20 21.43
N GLU A 439 4.81 3.85 20.52
CA GLU A 439 6.27 3.84 20.46
C GLU A 439 6.94 4.47 21.69
N HIS A 440 6.32 5.49 22.29
CA HIS A 440 6.83 6.14 23.50
C HIS A 440 6.72 5.20 24.71
N TYR A 441 5.58 4.55 24.84
CA TYR A 441 5.32 3.57 25.90
C TYR A 441 6.20 2.34 25.76
N ALA A 442 6.28 1.76 24.54
CA ALA A 442 7.09 0.57 24.27
C ALA A 442 8.60 0.84 24.50
N ALA A 443 9.13 1.98 24.02
CA ALA A 443 10.53 2.32 24.21
C ALA A 443 10.86 2.56 25.68
N SER A 444 10.04 3.33 26.40
CA SER A 444 10.26 3.62 27.82
C SER A 444 10.15 2.37 28.69
N PHE A 445 9.16 1.53 28.42
CA PHE A 445 9.02 0.24 29.09
C PHE A 445 10.25 -0.66 28.85
N THR A 446 10.70 -0.78 27.60
CA THR A 446 11.85 -1.63 27.24
C THR A 446 13.14 -1.12 27.92
N ILE A 447 13.38 0.20 27.98
CA ILE A 447 14.55 0.76 28.71
C ILE A 447 14.45 0.47 30.20
N LEU A 448 13.27 0.62 30.82
CA LEU A 448 13.07 0.30 32.25
C LEU A 448 13.34 -1.19 32.53
N MET A 449 12.87 -2.11 31.66
CA MET A 449 13.16 -3.55 31.81
C MET A 449 14.66 -3.82 31.74
N ARG A 450 15.34 -3.30 30.70
CA ARG A 450 16.79 -3.49 30.52
C ARG A 450 17.61 -2.94 31.66
N ALA A 451 17.22 -1.77 32.18
CA ALA A 451 17.89 -1.13 33.32
C ALA A 451 17.73 -1.95 34.60
N ALA A 452 16.69 -2.74 34.76
CA ALA A 452 16.50 -3.70 35.84
C ALA A 452 17.12 -5.07 35.58
N GLY A 453 17.88 -5.25 34.48
CA GLY A 453 18.49 -6.53 34.12
C GLY A 453 17.53 -7.55 33.48
N ILE A 454 16.33 -7.14 33.06
CA ILE A 454 15.35 -7.98 32.39
C ILE A 454 15.52 -7.81 30.88
N PRO A 455 15.88 -8.88 30.13
CA PRO A 455 16.01 -8.78 28.68
C PRO A 455 14.70 -8.37 28.03
N ALA A 456 14.74 -7.32 27.20
CA ALA A 456 13.56 -6.80 26.56
C ALA A 456 13.86 -6.25 25.15
N ARG A 457 12.87 -6.31 24.25
CA ARG A 457 12.94 -5.84 22.86
C ARG A 457 11.62 -5.23 22.43
N ILE A 458 11.65 -4.43 21.37
CA ILE A 458 10.45 -3.85 20.77
C ILE A 458 10.06 -4.67 19.55
N VAL A 459 8.78 -4.93 19.42
CA VAL A 459 8.18 -5.51 18.21
C VAL A 459 7.29 -4.47 17.57
N THR A 460 7.37 -4.36 16.25
CA THR A 460 6.53 -3.49 15.47
C THR A 460 5.65 -4.30 14.54
N GLY A 461 4.49 -3.76 14.24
CA GLY A 461 3.51 -4.46 13.42
C GLY A 461 2.19 -3.71 13.42
N TYR A 462 1.11 -4.44 13.44
CA TYR A 462 -0.23 -3.88 13.52
C TYR A 462 -1.00 -4.54 14.66
N GLN A 463 -2.01 -3.84 15.18
CA GLN A 463 -2.87 -4.37 16.22
C GLN A 463 -4.34 -4.09 15.87
N GLY A 464 -5.19 -5.14 15.90
CA GLY A 464 -6.59 -5.05 15.54
C GLY A 464 -6.82 -5.15 14.03
N GLY A 465 -7.73 -4.36 13.54
CA GLY A 465 -8.25 -4.30 12.18
C GLY A 465 -9.77 -4.25 12.17
N ASP A 466 -10.35 -3.81 11.06
CA ASP A 466 -11.80 -3.65 10.90
C ASP A 466 -12.38 -4.88 10.17
N ILE A 467 -13.33 -5.60 10.78
CA ILE A 467 -14.03 -6.72 10.13
C ILE A 467 -15.18 -6.16 9.31
N ASN A 468 -15.19 -6.47 8.02
CA ASN A 468 -16.32 -6.13 7.15
C ASN A 468 -17.46 -7.15 7.38
N PRO A 469 -18.65 -6.69 7.81
CA PRO A 469 -19.76 -7.59 8.12
C PRO A 469 -20.34 -8.33 6.91
N VAL A 470 -20.02 -7.89 5.66
CA VAL A 470 -20.55 -8.47 4.43
C VAL A 470 -19.79 -9.72 4.02
N ASP A 471 -18.44 -9.66 3.98
CA ASP A 471 -17.57 -10.76 3.51
C ASP A 471 -16.74 -11.40 4.61
N GLN A 472 -16.87 -10.90 5.86
CA GLN A 472 -16.11 -11.33 7.05
C GLN A 472 -14.60 -11.22 6.87
N VAL A 473 -14.13 -10.35 5.98
CA VAL A 473 -12.71 -10.06 5.79
C VAL A 473 -12.27 -8.99 6.77
N LEU A 474 -11.22 -9.28 7.51
CA LEU A 474 -10.56 -8.33 8.39
C LEU A 474 -9.60 -7.48 7.54
N THR A 475 -9.77 -6.17 7.55
CA THR A 475 -8.92 -5.20 6.85
C THR A 475 -8.05 -4.47 7.86
N VAL A 476 -6.73 -4.64 7.73
CA VAL A 476 -5.74 -3.92 8.53
C VAL A 476 -5.18 -2.77 7.69
N ARG A 477 -5.22 -1.56 8.26
CA ARG A 477 -4.81 -0.32 7.59
C ARG A 477 -3.50 0.22 8.19
N GLN A 478 -2.86 1.14 7.49
CA GLN A 478 -1.64 1.77 8.00
C GLN A 478 -1.85 2.45 9.36
N ARG A 479 -3.03 3.00 9.60
CA ARG A 479 -3.41 3.59 10.89
C ARG A 479 -3.41 2.61 12.06
N ASP A 480 -3.52 1.30 11.81
CA ASP A 480 -3.52 0.25 12.82
C ASP A 480 -2.08 -0.14 13.23
N ALA A 481 -1.07 0.55 12.68
CA ALA A 481 0.33 0.36 13.05
C ALA A 481 0.53 0.50 14.56
N HIS A 482 1.30 -0.42 15.13
CA HIS A 482 1.48 -0.53 16.56
C HIS A 482 2.89 -1.00 16.92
N ALA A 483 3.33 -0.61 18.11
CA ALA A 483 4.56 -1.09 18.71
C ALA A 483 4.28 -1.58 20.14
N TRP A 484 4.85 -2.73 20.47
CA TRP A 484 4.77 -3.32 21.80
C TRP A 484 6.13 -3.82 22.24
N SER A 485 6.24 -4.22 23.51
CA SER A 485 7.46 -4.79 24.07
C SER A 485 7.32 -6.30 24.21
N GLU A 486 8.43 -7.00 24.14
CA GLU A 486 8.58 -8.37 24.60
C GLU A 486 9.67 -8.43 25.66
N VAL A 487 9.42 -9.19 26.72
CA VAL A 487 10.37 -9.46 27.79
C VAL A 487 10.66 -10.95 27.84
N TRP A 488 11.93 -11.31 28.08
CA TRP A 488 12.28 -12.71 28.24
C TRP A 488 12.24 -13.10 29.73
N LEU A 489 11.48 -14.14 30.02
CA LEU A 489 11.32 -14.70 31.36
C LEU A 489 11.71 -16.17 31.31
N HIS A 490 12.49 -16.61 32.29
CA HIS A 490 12.92 -18.01 32.39
C HIS A 490 11.69 -18.94 32.43
N GLU A 491 11.76 -20.08 31.74
CA GLU A 491 10.68 -21.07 31.55
C GLU A 491 9.46 -20.57 30.73
N GLN A 492 9.29 -19.26 30.52
CA GLN A 492 8.21 -18.70 29.71
C GLN A 492 8.70 -18.26 28.33
N GLY A 493 9.99 -17.91 28.20
CA GLY A 493 10.56 -17.37 26.99
C GLY A 493 10.17 -15.90 26.76
N TRP A 494 10.04 -15.52 25.50
CA TRP A 494 9.63 -14.17 25.12
C TRP A 494 8.13 -13.97 25.32
N VAL A 495 7.77 -13.14 26.27
CA VAL A 495 6.39 -12.80 26.65
C VAL A 495 6.06 -11.42 26.10
N ARG A 496 4.95 -11.30 25.38
CA ARG A 496 4.42 -10.02 24.92
C ARG A 496 3.90 -9.21 26.08
N VAL A 497 4.36 -7.97 26.20
CA VAL A 497 3.84 -6.95 27.12
C VAL A 497 3.53 -5.70 26.31
N ASP A 498 2.28 -5.32 26.26
CA ASP A 498 1.88 -4.07 25.63
C ASP A 498 1.59 -3.01 26.70
N PRO A 499 2.53 -2.06 26.93
CA PRO A 499 2.34 -1.03 27.94
C PRO A 499 1.24 -0.03 27.59
N THR A 500 0.81 0.01 26.32
CA THR A 500 -0.32 0.84 25.88
C THR A 500 -1.62 0.38 26.51
N SER A 501 -1.77 -0.92 26.75
CA SER A 501 -2.98 -1.50 27.37
C SER A 501 -3.24 -0.95 28.79
N ALA A 502 -2.20 -0.56 29.50
CA ALA A 502 -2.31 0.01 30.82
C ALA A 502 -2.90 1.43 30.84
N VAL A 503 -2.83 2.15 29.71
CA VAL A 503 -3.26 3.56 29.63
C VAL A 503 -4.51 3.72 28.75
N SER A 504 -4.66 2.88 27.72
CA SER A 504 -5.76 2.91 26.76
C SER A 504 -6.19 1.49 26.39
N SER A 505 -6.93 0.83 27.28
CA SER A 505 -7.46 -0.50 27.04
C SER A 505 -8.42 -0.52 25.83
N GLU A 506 -9.18 0.55 25.63
CA GLU A 506 -10.10 0.69 24.47
C GLU A 506 -9.37 0.58 23.14
N ARG A 507 -8.12 1.08 23.04
CA ARG A 507 -7.29 0.93 21.85
C ARG A 507 -7.03 -0.53 21.49
N ILE A 508 -6.81 -1.36 22.50
CA ILE A 508 -6.50 -2.79 22.34
C ILE A 508 -7.76 -3.63 22.13
N GLU A 509 -8.85 -3.28 22.82
CA GLU A 509 -10.11 -4.04 22.74
C GLU A 509 -10.94 -3.72 21.49
N ARG A 510 -10.92 -2.46 21.02
CA ARG A 510 -11.77 -1.97 19.93
C ARG A 510 -11.03 -1.48 18.71
N GLY A 511 -9.70 -1.40 18.79
CA GLY A 511 -8.86 -0.86 17.71
C GLY A 511 -8.82 0.67 17.69
N ILE A 512 -7.99 1.23 16.80
CA ILE A 512 -7.77 2.68 16.69
C ILE A 512 -8.94 3.42 16.04
N SER A 513 -9.73 2.73 15.24
CA SER A 513 -10.88 3.32 14.53
C SER A 513 -11.91 3.95 15.49
N ASP A 514 -12.05 3.42 16.71
CA ASP A 514 -12.97 3.97 17.69
C ASP A 514 -12.46 5.23 18.37
N LEU A 515 -11.15 5.41 18.43
CA LEU A 515 -10.53 6.61 18.99
C LEU A 515 -10.47 7.79 17.99
N LEU A 516 -10.76 7.55 16.71
CA LEU A 516 -10.75 8.60 15.70
C LEU A 516 -11.98 9.50 15.82
N PRO A 517 -11.86 10.83 15.59
CA PRO A 517 -12.99 11.75 15.59
C PRO A 517 -14.09 11.33 14.61
N ALA A 518 -15.35 11.54 14.99
CA ALA A 518 -16.52 11.20 14.17
C ALA A 518 -16.48 11.84 12.76
N SER A 519 -15.85 13.00 12.61
CA SER A 519 -15.65 13.68 11.33
C SER A 519 -14.82 12.87 10.33
N ARG A 520 -14.02 11.90 10.78
CA ARG A 520 -13.28 10.97 9.92
C ARG A 520 -14.06 9.71 9.58
N LYS A 521 -15.10 9.39 10.35
CA LYS A 521 -15.94 8.18 10.13
C LYS A 521 -16.98 8.41 9.03
N SER A 522 -17.44 9.64 8.83
CA SER A 522 -18.46 9.98 7.81
C SER A 522 -18.25 11.40 7.26
N PRO A 523 -18.54 11.66 5.97
CA PRO A 523 -18.51 13.01 5.40
C PRO A 523 -19.43 13.96 6.18
N GLY A 524 -18.99 15.20 6.40
CA GLY A 524 -19.62 16.14 7.33
C GLY A 524 -21.11 16.47 7.07
N LEU A 525 -21.61 16.32 5.82
CA LEU A 525 -23.03 16.44 5.48
C LEU A 525 -23.85 15.21 5.90
N ILE A 526 -23.22 14.02 5.91
CA ILE A 526 -23.86 12.75 6.26
C ILE A 526 -23.89 12.57 7.77
N ALA A 527 -22.92 13.11 8.50
CA ALA A 527 -22.82 13.01 9.96
C ALA A 527 -24.00 13.66 10.75
N ARG A 528 -24.92 14.31 10.05
CA ARG A 528 -26.09 15.01 10.66
C ARG A 528 -27.33 14.14 10.86
N SER A 529 -27.32 12.89 10.36
CA SER A 529 -28.49 11.99 10.46
C SER A 529 -28.01 10.56 10.62
N ASP A 530 -28.45 9.88 11.68
CA ASP A 530 -28.10 8.48 11.97
C ASP A 530 -28.47 7.55 10.81
N VAL A 531 -29.60 7.77 10.16
CA VAL A 531 -30.05 6.99 8.99
C VAL A 531 -29.11 7.15 7.80
N LEU A 532 -28.61 8.37 7.56
CA LEU A 532 -27.65 8.62 6.48
C LEU A 532 -26.27 8.04 6.79
N VAL A 533 -25.88 8.05 8.06
CA VAL A 533 -24.62 7.42 8.51
C VAL A 533 -24.70 5.90 8.32
N GLU A 534 -25.80 5.27 8.72
CA GLU A 534 -26.01 3.83 8.56
C GLU A 534 -26.04 3.42 7.06
N ALA A 535 -26.79 4.15 6.24
CA ALA A 535 -26.84 3.92 4.81
C ALA A 535 -25.47 4.08 4.14
N TRP A 536 -24.70 5.09 4.56
CA TRP A 536 -23.35 5.31 4.09
C TRP A 536 -22.40 4.17 4.49
N GLN A 537 -22.45 3.72 5.74
CA GLN A 537 -21.65 2.60 6.23
C GLN A 537 -21.99 1.31 5.48
N THR A 538 -23.26 1.02 5.28
CA THR A 538 -23.72 -0.15 4.51
C THR A 538 -23.20 -0.08 3.07
N MET A 539 -23.32 1.07 2.42
CA MET A 539 -22.80 1.26 1.07
C MET A 539 -21.28 1.09 1.02
N LYS A 540 -20.55 1.65 1.98
CA LYS A 540 -19.09 1.51 2.09
C LYS A 540 -18.69 0.05 2.30
N ASN A 541 -19.35 -0.67 3.22
CA ASN A 541 -19.05 -2.06 3.50
C ASN A 541 -19.30 -2.96 2.28
N ASN A 542 -20.39 -2.75 1.55
CA ASN A 542 -20.66 -3.47 0.30
C ASN A 542 -19.61 -3.15 -0.77
N TRP A 543 -19.22 -1.88 -0.89
CA TRP A 543 -18.17 -1.47 -1.81
C TRP A 543 -16.81 -2.08 -1.48
N ASP A 544 -16.44 -2.09 -0.20
CA ASP A 544 -15.19 -2.70 0.28
C ASP A 544 -15.21 -4.22 0.05
N ALA A 545 -16.34 -4.91 0.27
CA ALA A 545 -16.49 -6.33 -0.02
C ALA A 545 -16.35 -6.64 -1.53
N LEU A 546 -16.96 -5.82 -2.39
CA LEU A 546 -16.80 -5.93 -3.84
C LEU A 546 -15.35 -5.73 -4.27
N ASN A 547 -14.68 -4.70 -3.74
CA ASN A 547 -13.26 -4.46 -4.01
C ASN A 547 -12.38 -5.62 -3.51
N THR A 548 -12.67 -6.16 -2.33
CA THR A 548 -11.95 -7.32 -1.79
C THR A 548 -12.10 -8.53 -2.70
N SER A 549 -13.32 -8.83 -3.15
CA SER A 549 -13.59 -9.91 -4.10
C SER A 549 -12.87 -9.68 -5.43
N TRP A 550 -12.89 -8.44 -5.93
CA TRP A 550 -12.14 -8.04 -7.12
C TRP A 550 -10.63 -8.27 -6.96
N ASP A 551 -10.08 -7.84 -5.82
CA ASP A 551 -8.66 -7.95 -5.53
C ASP A 551 -8.21 -9.42 -5.43
N ILE A 552 -9.03 -10.29 -4.85
CA ILE A 552 -8.73 -11.72 -4.71
C ILE A 552 -8.90 -12.45 -6.05
N TRP A 553 -10.05 -12.29 -6.72
CA TRP A 553 -10.42 -13.12 -7.86
C TRP A 553 -9.96 -12.59 -9.21
N ILE A 554 -9.66 -11.31 -9.35
CA ILE A 554 -9.24 -10.71 -10.62
C ILE A 554 -7.76 -10.30 -10.56
N VAL A 555 -7.38 -9.46 -9.60
CA VAL A 555 -6.01 -8.94 -9.50
C VAL A 555 -5.05 -10.02 -8.97
N GLY A 556 -5.48 -10.77 -7.94
CA GLY A 556 -4.73 -11.86 -7.34
C GLY A 556 -4.86 -13.22 -8.06
N PHE A 557 -5.55 -13.28 -9.21
CA PHE A 557 -5.75 -14.51 -9.97
C PHE A 557 -4.43 -15.01 -10.57
N GLY A 558 -3.67 -15.73 -9.77
CA GLY A 558 -2.38 -16.32 -10.12
C GLY A 558 -2.50 -17.78 -10.59
N PRO A 559 -1.34 -18.45 -10.86
CA PRO A 559 -1.31 -19.86 -11.31
C PRO A 559 -2.04 -20.79 -10.37
N GLU A 560 -1.96 -20.57 -9.06
CA GLU A 560 -2.55 -21.45 -8.03
C GLU A 560 -4.06 -21.39 -8.03
N LEU A 561 -4.64 -20.18 -8.01
CA LEU A 561 -6.09 -19.99 -8.10
C LEU A 561 -6.62 -20.48 -9.45
N GLN A 562 -5.83 -20.35 -10.52
CA GLN A 562 -6.18 -20.90 -11.83
C GLN A 562 -6.27 -22.42 -11.78
N VAL A 563 -5.27 -23.10 -11.22
CA VAL A 563 -5.26 -24.56 -11.06
C VAL A 563 -6.42 -25.03 -10.18
N GLU A 564 -6.68 -24.34 -9.08
CA GLU A 564 -7.80 -24.65 -8.18
C GLU A 564 -9.15 -24.51 -8.90
N LEU A 565 -9.36 -23.40 -9.60
CA LEU A 565 -10.60 -23.15 -10.35
C LEU A 565 -10.81 -24.21 -11.46
N LEU A 566 -9.77 -24.49 -12.24
CA LEU A 566 -9.84 -25.48 -13.32
C LEU A 566 -10.06 -26.90 -12.79
N SER A 567 -9.47 -27.23 -11.61
CA SER A 567 -9.73 -28.51 -10.94
C SER A 567 -11.18 -28.63 -10.48
N LYS A 568 -11.78 -27.56 -9.94
CA LYS A 568 -13.22 -27.51 -9.58
C LYS A 568 -14.13 -27.63 -10.81
N LEU A 569 -13.67 -27.17 -11.97
CA LEU A 569 -14.39 -27.30 -13.25
C LEU A 569 -14.17 -28.69 -13.92
N GLY A 570 -13.45 -29.62 -13.23
CA GLY A 570 -13.27 -30.99 -13.69
C GLY A 570 -12.00 -31.24 -14.51
N MET A 571 -11.10 -30.27 -14.64
CA MET A 571 -9.83 -30.46 -15.33
C MET A 571 -8.79 -31.03 -14.36
N THR A 572 -8.59 -32.35 -14.39
CA THR A 572 -7.58 -33.03 -13.56
C THR A 572 -6.17 -32.67 -14.00
N ASN A 573 -5.36 -32.17 -13.05
CA ASN A 573 -3.99 -31.71 -13.28
C ASN A 573 -3.87 -30.76 -14.48
N PRO A 574 -4.39 -29.52 -14.37
CA PRO A 574 -4.30 -28.54 -15.43
C PRO A 574 -2.83 -28.19 -15.71
N ASP A 575 -2.37 -28.53 -16.91
CA ASP A 575 -1.05 -28.18 -17.46
C ASP A 575 -1.27 -27.25 -18.66
N TRP A 576 -0.29 -26.39 -18.94
CA TRP A 576 -0.37 -25.44 -20.06
C TRP A 576 -0.72 -26.09 -21.39
N ARG A 577 -0.27 -27.36 -21.61
CA ARG A 577 -0.60 -28.13 -22.84
C ARG A 577 -2.08 -28.50 -22.92
N LYS A 578 -2.66 -28.89 -21.80
CA LYS A 578 -4.09 -29.20 -21.71
C LYS A 578 -4.95 -27.94 -21.83
N MET A 579 -4.51 -26.83 -21.23
CA MET A 579 -5.18 -25.53 -21.33
C MET A 579 -5.13 -24.97 -22.75
N ALA A 580 -4.05 -25.18 -23.51
CA ALA A 580 -3.92 -24.78 -24.89
C ALA A 580 -4.70 -25.68 -25.88
N ALA A 581 -5.10 -26.87 -25.47
CA ALA A 581 -5.86 -27.82 -26.29
C ALA A 581 -7.40 -27.65 -26.22
N VAL A 582 -7.88 -26.84 -25.27
CA VAL A 582 -9.30 -26.45 -25.11
C VAL A 582 -9.58 -25.16 -25.85
#